data_18c5e7b15f63250e6e006410693995f1
#
_entry.id   18c5e7b15f63250e6e006410693995f1
#
_cell.length_a   1.000
_cell.length_b   1.000
_cell.length_c   1.000
_cell.angle_alpha   90.00
_cell.angle_beta   90.00
_cell.angle_gamma   90.00
#
_symmetry.space_group_name_H-M   'P 1'
#
loop_
_entity.id
_entity.type
_entity.pdbx_description
1 polymer ?
#
loop_
_entity_poly.entity_id
_entity_poly.type
_entity_poly.pdbx_seq_one_letter_code
_entity_poly.pdbx_strand_id
1 'polypeptide(L)'
;SHDSYQRDGNEFGGAGNSMKMKDKLLQANAFILSMPGIPCVFYPHWQTFRSDIAAMVLARKAVGVHSESAVSDEADAGGYRAWVTGSNGTLLLELGNKVSASQSGFTKAASGNGWMMWTKTNSAVAPALIVSPAATTFKTETLTVEMRAVGGAGAATIYYTLDGTDPTASATRSTYSSPITLRGTTTLQAYAEAAGVASDVQTHVYTYEPPQTTPITLTFLRPDDW
;
A
#
# COMPACT_ATOMS: atom_id res chain seq x y z
N SER A 1 15.78 6.23 -12.35
CA SER A 1 17.00 6.00 -11.59
C SER A 1 17.07 7.00 -10.44
N HIS A 2 17.95 6.77 -9.47
CA HIS A 2 18.14 7.68 -8.35
C HIS A 2 18.64 9.07 -8.78
N ASP A 3 19.33 9.16 -9.89
CA ASP A 3 19.84 10.42 -10.45
C ASP A 3 18.75 11.35 -10.96
N SER A 4 17.64 10.80 -11.43
CA SER A 4 16.50 11.60 -11.88
C SER A 4 15.57 12.05 -10.73
N TYR A 5 15.74 11.49 -9.54
CA TYR A 5 14.90 11.82 -8.39
C TYR A 5 15.25 13.18 -7.77
N GLN A 6 16.53 13.58 -7.78
CA GLN A 6 17.00 14.79 -7.12
C GLN A 6 17.75 15.79 -8.02
N ARG A 7 17.89 15.48 -9.31
CA ARG A 7 18.81 16.20 -10.20
C ARG A 7 18.59 17.70 -10.29
N ASP A 8 17.35 18.18 -10.22
CA ASP A 8 17.01 19.58 -10.45
C ASP A 8 16.20 20.22 -9.29
N GLY A 9 16.35 19.69 -8.07
CA GLY A 9 15.56 20.15 -6.92
C GLY A 9 14.07 19.82 -7.02
N ASN A 10 13.68 18.95 -7.95
CA ASN A 10 12.32 18.47 -8.17
C ASN A 10 12.27 16.98 -7.86
N GLU A 11 11.37 16.57 -6.97
CA GLU A 11 11.25 15.19 -6.47
C GLU A 11 11.10 14.13 -7.57
N PHE A 12 10.75 14.52 -8.79
CA PHE A 12 10.44 13.63 -9.90
C PHE A 12 11.17 13.97 -11.21
N GLY A 13 12.27 14.73 -11.13
CA GLY A 13 13.19 14.92 -12.25
C GLY A 13 12.68 15.84 -13.36
N GLY A 14 12.85 17.15 -13.21
CA GLY A 14 12.70 18.12 -14.27
C GLY A 14 11.51 19.08 -14.12
N ALA A 15 11.77 20.35 -14.44
CA ALA A 15 10.78 21.42 -14.36
C ALA A 15 9.54 21.10 -15.24
N GLY A 16 8.38 21.08 -14.61
CA GLY A 16 7.08 21.00 -15.28
C GLY A 16 6.49 19.61 -15.51
N ASN A 17 7.13 18.52 -15.10
CA ASN A 17 6.64 17.15 -15.34
C ASN A 17 6.51 16.25 -14.09
N SER A 18 6.58 16.80 -12.89
CA SER A 18 6.57 16.04 -11.63
C SER A 18 5.38 15.07 -11.49
N MET A 19 4.18 15.48 -11.89
CA MET A 19 2.98 14.65 -11.82
C MET A 19 3.01 13.47 -12.80
N LYS A 20 3.52 13.69 -14.02
CA LYS A 20 3.66 12.63 -15.03
C LYS A 20 4.76 11.62 -14.65
N MET A 21 5.82 12.09 -13.99
CA MET A 21 6.90 11.23 -13.52
C MET A 21 6.47 10.34 -12.36
N LYS A 22 5.61 10.81 -11.46
CA LYS A 22 5.06 9.99 -10.36
C LYS A 22 4.43 8.70 -10.88
N ASP A 23 3.55 8.77 -11.86
CA ASP A 23 2.91 7.61 -12.45
C ASP A 23 3.92 6.67 -13.10
N LYS A 24 4.92 7.21 -13.80
CA LYS A 24 6.00 6.41 -14.40
C LYS A 24 6.91 5.76 -13.36
N LEU A 25 7.15 6.40 -12.21
CA LEU A 25 7.91 5.80 -11.11
C LEU A 25 7.21 4.56 -10.55
N LEU A 26 5.91 4.62 -10.33
CA LEU A 26 5.14 3.46 -9.90
C LEU A 26 5.05 2.38 -10.98
N GLN A 27 4.89 2.75 -12.25
CA GLN A 27 4.98 1.80 -13.38
C GLN A 27 6.34 1.09 -13.42
N ALA A 28 7.45 1.84 -13.23
CA ALA A 28 8.80 1.28 -13.20
C ALA A 28 9.01 0.35 -11.99
N ASN A 29 8.51 0.72 -10.79
CA ASN A 29 8.56 -0.16 -9.63
C ASN A 29 7.70 -1.42 -9.84
N ALA A 30 6.52 -1.30 -10.43
CA ALA A 30 5.68 -2.44 -10.78
C ALA A 30 6.40 -3.39 -11.75
N PHE A 31 7.08 -2.84 -12.77
CA PHE A 31 7.90 -3.63 -13.70
C PHE A 31 9.04 -4.36 -12.97
N ILE A 32 9.90 -3.64 -12.24
CA ILE A 32 11.06 -4.22 -11.54
C ILE A 32 10.62 -5.29 -10.53
N LEU A 33 9.54 -5.04 -9.78
CA LEU A 33 9.03 -5.95 -8.76
C LEU A 33 8.26 -7.15 -9.36
N SER A 34 7.87 -7.09 -10.63
CA SER A 34 7.25 -8.22 -11.32
C SER A 34 8.27 -9.16 -11.98
N MET A 35 9.39 -8.62 -12.45
CA MET A 35 10.38 -9.38 -13.25
C MET A 35 11.24 -10.32 -12.40
N PRO A 36 11.83 -11.39 -13.00
CA PRO A 36 12.84 -12.22 -12.34
C PRO A 36 14.05 -11.42 -11.88
N GLY A 37 14.84 -11.99 -10.99
CA GLY A 37 16.04 -11.37 -10.42
C GLY A 37 15.82 -10.88 -9.00
N ILE A 38 16.79 -10.15 -8.48
CA ILE A 38 16.77 -9.54 -7.14
C ILE A 38 16.41 -8.07 -7.31
N PRO A 39 15.14 -7.67 -7.06
CA PRO A 39 14.72 -6.29 -7.25
C PRO A 39 15.32 -5.38 -6.16
N CYS A 40 15.69 -4.18 -6.56
CA CYS A 40 16.12 -3.14 -5.63
C CYS A 40 15.08 -2.00 -5.65
N VAL A 41 14.59 -1.65 -4.48
CA VAL A 41 13.69 -0.51 -4.30
C VAL A 41 14.49 0.67 -3.77
N PHE A 42 14.45 1.78 -4.48
CA PHE A 42 15.10 3.01 -4.06
C PHE A 42 14.40 3.57 -2.80
N TYR A 43 15.18 3.84 -1.74
CA TYR A 43 14.61 4.19 -0.43
C TYR A 43 13.67 5.40 -0.44
N PRO A 44 13.93 6.51 -1.16
CA PRO A 44 12.97 7.60 -1.29
C PRO A 44 11.64 7.19 -1.95
N HIS A 45 11.65 6.26 -2.92
CA HIS A 45 10.39 5.71 -3.48
C HIS A 45 9.62 4.93 -2.42
N TRP A 46 10.32 4.13 -1.59
CA TRP A 46 9.72 3.42 -0.48
C TRP A 46 9.08 4.37 0.53
N GLN A 47 9.76 5.46 0.89
CA GLN A 47 9.21 6.45 1.81
C GLN A 47 7.95 7.12 1.24
N THR A 48 7.97 7.50 -0.03
CA THR A 48 6.89 8.25 -0.69
C THR A 48 5.70 7.37 -1.07
N PHE A 49 5.96 6.14 -1.54
CA PHE A 49 4.95 5.23 -2.11
C PHE A 49 4.86 3.90 -1.36
N ARG A 50 5.06 3.93 -0.06
CA ARG A 50 5.20 2.74 0.79
C ARG A 50 4.06 1.74 0.59
N SER A 51 2.82 2.21 0.60
CA SER A 51 1.65 1.35 0.45
C SER A 51 1.61 0.63 -0.91
N ASP A 52 1.92 1.35 -1.99
CA ASP A 52 1.91 0.77 -3.34
C ASP A 52 3.04 -0.22 -3.53
N ILE A 53 4.26 0.17 -3.13
CA ILE A 53 5.44 -0.70 -3.24
C ILE A 53 5.29 -1.94 -2.34
N ALA A 54 4.76 -1.80 -1.13
CA ALA A 54 4.48 -2.93 -0.26
C ALA A 54 3.52 -3.93 -0.92
N ALA A 55 2.45 -3.45 -1.58
CA ALA A 55 1.55 -4.33 -2.31
C ALA A 55 2.22 -5.06 -3.48
N MET A 56 3.06 -4.36 -4.24
CA MET A 56 3.84 -4.98 -5.33
C MET A 56 4.78 -6.07 -4.80
N VAL A 57 5.48 -5.82 -3.68
CA VAL A 57 6.36 -6.79 -3.02
C VAL A 57 5.56 -7.99 -2.54
N LEU A 58 4.40 -7.78 -1.92
CA LEU A 58 3.54 -8.85 -1.43
C LEU A 58 2.95 -9.67 -2.58
N ALA A 59 2.56 -9.04 -3.69
CA ALA A 59 2.11 -9.73 -4.90
C ALA A 59 3.20 -10.67 -5.44
N ARG A 60 4.44 -10.15 -5.58
CA ARG A 60 5.61 -10.95 -5.97
C ARG A 60 5.82 -12.15 -5.05
N LYS A 61 5.76 -11.91 -3.74
CA LYS A 61 5.99 -12.92 -2.71
C LYS A 61 4.91 -14.01 -2.70
N ALA A 62 3.63 -13.62 -2.87
CA ALA A 62 2.50 -14.55 -2.88
C ALA A 62 2.60 -15.62 -3.96
N VAL A 63 3.07 -15.25 -5.16
CA VAL A 63 3.26 -16.20 -6.27
C VAL A 63 4.66 -16.79 -6.33
N GLY A 64 5.59 -16.34 -5.48
CA GLY A 64 6.94 -16.89 -5.38
C GLY A 64 7.82 -16.57 -6.58
N VAL A 65 7.78 -15.35 -7.11
CA VAL A 65 8.71 -14.92 -8.18
C VAL A 65 10.14 -14.88 -7.66
N HIS A 66 11.07 -15.49 -8.37
CA HIS A 66 12.50 -15.63 -8.02
C HIS A 66 13.40 -15.31 -9.23
N SER A 67 14.72 -15.46 -9.08
CA SER A 67 15.70 -15.09 -10.11
C SER A 67 15.55 -15.87 -11.42
N GLU A 68 15.05 -17.09 -11.37
CA GLU A 68 14.92 -18.00 -12.51
C GLU A 68 13.45 -18.18 -12.94
N SER A 69 12.56 -17.32 -12.51
CA SER A 69 11.16 -17.33 -12.94
C SER A 69 11.04 -17.15 -14.43
N ALA A 70 10.25 -17.98 -15.09
CA ALA A 70 9.97 -17.86 -16.51
C ALA A 70 9.06 -16.65 -16.78
N VAL A 71 9.32 -15.95 -17.89
CA VAL A 71 8.54 -14.81 -18.36
C VAL A 71 8.01 -15.11 -19.76
N SER A 72 6.72 -14.85 -19.97
CA SER A 72 6.11 -14.72 -21.28
C SER A 72 5.52 -13.32 -21.37
N ASP A 73 5.81 -12.58 -22.42
CA ASP A 73 5.40 -11.19 -22.53
C ASP A 73 4.90 -10.80 -23.91
N GLU A 74 4.19 -9.69 -23.98
CA GLU A 74 3.76 -9.01 -25.17
C GLU A 74 3.90 -7.50 -25.02
N ALA A 75 4.33 -6.82 -26.07
CA ALA A 75 4.50 -5.37 -26.10
C ALA A 75 4.00 -4.77 -27.42
N ASP A 76 3.50 -3.55 -27.33
CA ASP A 76 3.22 -2.69 -28.47
C ASP A 76 3.67 -1.24 -28.18
N ALA A 77 3.39 -0.31 -29.10
CA ALA A 77 3.79 1.09 -28.93
C ALA A 77 3.15 1.80 -27.71
N GLY A 78 2.08 1.26 -27.14
CA GLY A 78 1.32 1.88 -26.06
C GLY A 78 1.36 1.13 -24.73
N GLY A 79 1.83 -0.12 -24.70
CA GLY A 79 1.79 -0.92 -23.49
C GLY A 79 2.63 -2.18 -23.49
N TYR A 80 2.70 -2.77 -22.31
CA TYR A 80 3.43 -4.00 -22.02
C TYR A 80 2.60 -4.90 -21.10
N ARG A 81 2.63 -6.19 -21.35
CA ARG A 81 2.02 -7.21 -20.51
C ARG A 81 2.98 -8.38 -20.34
N ALA A 82 3.11 -8.91 -19.13
CA ALA A 82 3.97 -10.03 -18.84
C ALA A 82 3.33 -10.99 -17.84
N TRP A 83 3.45 -12.28 -18.11
CA TRP A 83 3.12 -13.37 -17.21
C TRP A 83 4.42 -13.93 -16.66
N VAL A 84 4.61 -13.82 -15.35
CA VAL A 84 5.81 -14.30 -14.66
C VAL A 84 5.44 -15.49 -13.79
N THR A 85 5.99 -16.65 -14.11
CA THR A 85 5.71 -17.89 -13.41
C THR A 85 6.64 -18.04 -12.21
N GLY A 86 6.08 -17.90 -11.02
CA GLY A 86 6.77 -18.16 -9.76
C GLY A 86 6.56 -19.58 -9.26
N SER A 87 7.17 -19.92 -8.13
CA SER A 87 7.09 -21.26 -7.51
C SER A 87 5.69 -21.62 -7.01
N ASN A 88 4.82 -20.63 -6.74
CA ASN A 88 3.47 -20.83 -6.21
C ASN A 88 2.37 -20.21 -7.09
N GLY A 89 2.65 -19.87 -8.33
CA GLY A 89 1.62 -19.30 -9.18
C GLY A 89 2.15 -18.39 -10.27
N THR A 90 1.28 -17.53 -10.79
CA THR A 90 1.62 -16.58 -11.86
C THR A 90 1.30 -15.15 -11.42
N LEU A 91 2.26 -14.26 -11.61
CA LEU A 91 2.07 -12.82 -11.55
C LEU A 91 1.84 -12.32 -12.97
N LEU A 92 0.78 -11.54 -13.18
CA LEU A 92 0.54 -10.84 -14.43
C LEU A 92 0.73 -9.34 -14.19
N LEU A 93 1.65 -8.76 -14.95
CA LEU A 93 1.86 -7.31 -15.02
C LEU A 93 1.21 -6.76 -16.28
N GLU A 94 0.53 -5.63 -16.14
CA GLU A 94 -0.02 -4.85 -17.25
C GLU A 94 0.40 -3.38 -17.12
N LEU A 95 0.90 -2.80 -18.22
CA LEU A 95 1.34 -1.40 -18.30
C LEU A 95 0.70 -0.72 -19.51
N GLY A 96 0.41 0.58 -19.36
CA GLY A 96 -0.09 1.43 -20.44
C GLY A 96 -1.48 0.99 -20.95
N ASN A 97 -1.64 0.87 -22.25
CA ASN A 97 -2.89 0.47 -22.89
C ASN A 97 -3.27 -1.02 -22.67
N LYS A 98 -2.36 -1.82 -22.09
CA LYS A 98 -2.64 -3.23 -21.74
C LYS A 98 -3.38 -3.38 -20.42
N VAL A 99 -3.51 -2.31 -19.63
CA VAL A 99 -4.23 -2.36 -18.33
C VAL A 99 -5.70 -2.67 -18.55
N SER A 100 -6.18 -3.75 -17.93
CA SER A 100 -7.53 -4.25 -18.04
C SER A 100 -8.32 -4.08 -16.73
N ALA A 101 -9.66 -4.04 -16.83
CA ALA A 101 -10.54 -3.93 -15.66
C ALA A 101 -10.65 -5.25 -14.87
N SER A 102 -10.46 -6.38 -15.54
CA SER A 102 -10.53 -7.72 -14.94
C SER A 102 -9.69 -8.72 -15.72
N GLN A 103 -9.20 -9.75 -15.03
CA GLN A 103 -8.47 -10.87 -15.61
C GLN A 103 -9.05 -12.18 -15.09
N SER A 104 -9.53 -13.03 -16.00
CA SER A 104 -10.14 -14.33 -15.62
C SER A 104 -9.15 -15.22 -14.90
N GLY A 105 -9.54 -15.70 -13.72
CA GLY A 105 -8.71 -16.60 -12.90
C GLY A 105 -7.56 -15.88 -12.16
N PHE A 106 -7.51 -14.57 -12.17
CA PHE A 106 -6.56 -13.76 -11.41
C PHE A 106 -7.27 -12.88 -10.37
N THR A 107 -6.57 -12.58 -9.29
CA THR A 107 -6.98 -11.62 -8.26
C THR A 107 -6.14 -10.35 -8.39
N LYS A 108 -6.79 -9.17 -8.36
CA LYS A 108 -6.10 -7.90 -8.40
C LYS A 108 -5.27 -7.71 -7.12
N ALA A 109 -3.96 -7.55 -7.28
CA ALA A 109 -3.02 -7.40 -6.18
C ALA A 109 -2.64 -5.93 -5.92
N ALA A 110 -2.33 -5.19 -6.97
CA ALA A 110 -1.96 -3.78 -6.88
C ALA A 110 -2.29 -3.06 -8.19
N SER A 111 -2.56 -1.76 -8.12
CA SER A 111 -2.90 -0.97 -9.30
C SER A 111 -2.63 0.50 -9.12
N GLY A 112 -2.44 1.21 -10.22
CA GLY A 112 -2.33 2.65 -10.28
C GLY A 112 -2.53 3.17 -11.69
N ASN A 113 -2.22 4.45 -11.91
CA ASN A 113 -2.38 5.05 -13.23
C ASN A 113 -1.43 4.40 -14.25
N GLY A 114 -2.03 3.72 -15.24
CA GLY A 114 -1.31 3.05 -16.32
C GLY A 114 -0.52 1.79 -15.90
N TRP A 115 -0.86 1.16 -14.76
CA TRP A 115 -0.29 -0.12 -14.37
C TRP A 115 -1.24 -0.94 -13.51
N MET A 116 -1.11 -2.27 -13.61
CA MET A 116 -1.87 -3.24 -12.84
C MET A 116 -1.02 -4.49 -12.60
N MET A 117 -1.12 -5.05 -11.40
CA MET A 117 -0.57 -6.35 -11.06
C MET A 117 -1.68 -7.28 -10.59
N TRP A 118 -1.69 -8.48 -11.16
CA TRP A 118 -2.62 -9.54 -10.82
C TRP A 118 -1.85 -10.76 -10.33
N THR A 119 -2.46 -11.54 -9.46
CA THR A 119 -1.89 -12.79 -8.97
C THR A 119 -2.85 -13.95 -9.17
N LYS A 120 -2.30 -15.11 -9.54
CA LYS A 120 -2.99 -16.38 -9.54
C LYS A 120 -2.11 -17.38 -8.79
N THR A 121 -2.55 -17.84 -7.62
CA THR A 121 -1.79 -18.78 -6.79
C THR A 121 -2.25 -20.21 -7.02
N ASN A 122 -1.31 -21.18 -6.95
CA ASN A 122 -1.58 -22.62 -7.16
C ASN A 122 -2.15 -23.30 -5.91
N SER A 123 -1.91 -22.72 -4.74
CA SER A 123 -2.43 -23.23 -3.46
C SER A 123 -3.07 -22.11 -2.66
N ALA A 124 -3.88 -22.47 -1.68
CA ALA A 124 -4.46 -21.53 -0.75
C ALA A 124 -3.34 -20.91 0.11
N VAL A 125 -2.98 -19.68 -0.20
CA VAL A 125 -2.01 -18.89 0.55
C VAL A 125 -2.79 -17.84 1.33
N ALA A 126 -2.41 -17.63 2.58
CA ALA A 126 -3.00 -16.58 3.39
C ALA A 126 -2.82 -15.21 2.69
N PRO A 127 -3.85 -14.37 2.61
CA PRO A 127 -3.70 -13.02 2.13
C PRO A 127 -2.77 -12.22 3.07
N ALA A 128 -2.00 -11.28 2.54
CA ALA A 128 -1.23 -10.35 3.36
C ALA A 128 -2.04 -9.07 3.55
N LEU A 129 -2.17 -8.62 4.81
CA LEU A 129 -2.86 -7.38 5.15
C LEU A 129 -1.88 -6.20 5.13
N ILE A 130 -2.28 -5.11 4.50
CA ILE A 130 -1.58 -3.82 4.52
C ILE A 130 -2.47 -2.80 5.21
N VAL A 131 -1.93 -2.13 6.22
CA VAL A 131 -2.59 -1.04 6.95
C VAL A 131 -1.80 0.24 6.75
N SER A 132 -2.46 1.32 6.36
CA SER A 132 -1.85 2.63 6.08
C SER A 132 -2.70 3.77 6.68
N PRO A 133 -2.07 4.71 7.42
CA PRO A 133 -0.68 4.68 7.86
C PRO A 133 -0.39 3.52 8.81
N ALA A 134 0.89 3.15 8.97
CA ALA A 134 1.32 2.28 10.06
C ALA A 134 1.03 2.96 11.40
N ALA A 135 1.10 2.19 12.52
CA ALA A 135 0.96 2.73 13.88
C ALA A 135 1.75 4.04 14.04
N THR A 136 1.10 5.10 14.50
CA THR A 136 1.67 6.45 14.59
C THR A 136 0.96 7.29 15.65
N THR A 137 1.62 8.37 16.06
CA THR A 137 1.01 9.46 16.84
C THR A 137 0.49 10.54 15.89
N PHE A 138 -0.72 11.06 16.16
CA PHE A 138 -1.31 12.14 15.35
C PHE A 138 -1.85 13.26 16.25
N LYS A 139 -1.82 14.49 15.71
CA LYS A 139 -2.24 15.72 16.41
C LYS A 139 -3.43 16.43 15.73
N THR A 140 -3.83 15.94 14.58
CA THR A 140 -5.03 16.41 13.87
C THR A 140 -6.29 15.86 14.52
N GLU A 141 -7.44 16.53 14.37
CA GLU A 141 -8.72 16.06 14.94
C GLU A 141 -9.11 14.66 14.48
N THR A 142 -8.62 14.28 13.31
CA THR A 142 -8.91 12.97 12.71
C THR A 142 -7.68 12.38 12.04
N LEU A 143 -7.60 11.05 12.03
CA LEU A 143 -6.66 10.27 11.22
C LEU A 143 -7.45 9.26 10.40
N THR A 144 -7.22 9.23 9.09
CA THR A 144 -7.81 8.22 8.21
C THR A 144 -6.89 7.01 8.09
N VAL A 145 -7.43 5.82 8.31
CA VAL A 145 -6.73 4.54 8.18
C VAL A 145 -7.34 3.74 7.04
N GLU A 146 -6.52 3.31 6.11
CA GLU A 146 -6.90 2.46 4.99
C GLU A 146 -6.31 1.06 5.17
N MET A 147 -7.07 0.05 4.76
CA MET A 147 -6.63 -1.34 4.78
C MET A 147 -6.84 -1.97 3.42
N ARG A 148 -5.93 -2.85 3.01
CA ARG A 148 -6.09 -3.70 1.84
C ARG A 148 -5.43 -5.05 2.04
N ALA A 149 -5.97 -6.07 1.40
CA ALA A 149 -5.39 -7.40 1.36
C ALA A 149 -4.78 -7.66 -0.02
N VAL A 150 -3.66 -8.39 -0.03
CA VAL A 150 -2.94 -8.77 -1.25
C VAL A 150 -2.63 -10.26 -1.21
N GLY A 151 -2.79 -10.94 -2.35
CA GLY A 151 -2.62 -12.38 -2.43
C GLY A 151 -3.84 -13.15 -1.89
N GLY A 152 -3.65 -14.42 -1.62
CA GLY A 152 -4.75 -15.32 -1.30
C GLY A 152 -5.44 -15.88 -2.54
N ALA A 153 -6.29 -16.87 -2.36
CA ALA A 153 -7.08 -17.49 -3.42
C ALA A 153 -8.46 -16.82 -3.51
N GLY A 154 -8.64 -15.91 -4.45
CA GLY A 154 -9.90 -15.16 -4.64
C GLY A 154 -9.96 -13.84 -3.87
N ALA A 155 -11.16 -13.27 -3.74
CA ALA A 155 -11.38 -12.02 -3.02
C ALA A 155 -11.15 -12.23 -1.51
N ALA A 156 -10.33 -11.37 -0.92
CA ALA A 156 -10.12 -11.37 0.53
C ALA A 156 -11.12 -10.46 1.24
N THR A 157 -11.59 -10.89 2.39
CA THR A 157 -12.35 -10.09 3.34
C THR A 157 -11.44 -9.66 4.48
N ILE A 158 -11.47 -8.39 4.86
CA ILE A 158 -10.73 -7.87 6.01
C ILE A 158 -11.66 -7.69 7.18
N TYR A 159 -11.29 -8.24 8.33
CA TYR A 159 -11.98 -8.09 9.59
C TYR A 159 -11.14 -7.29 10.56
N TYR A 160 -11.78 -6.47 11.41
CA TYR A 160 -11.07 -5.65 12.36
C TYR A 160 -11.88 -5.34 13.63
N THR A 161 -11.17 -4.90 14.67
CA THR A 161 -11.71 -4.26 15.88
C THR A 161 -10.97 -2.94 16.13
N LEU A 162 -11.58 -2.01 16.87
CA LEU A 162 -10.98 -0.72 17.23
C LEU A 162 -10.74 -0.59 18.76
N ASP A 163 -11.10 -1.61 19.50
CA ASP A 163 -10.99 -1.68 20.98
C ASP A 163 -9.82 -2.54 21.46
N GLY A 164 -8.98 -3.03 20.52
CA GLY A 164 -7.82 -3.87 20.82
C GLY A 164 -8.17 -5.33 21.15
N THR A 165 -9.42 -5.74 20.95
CA THR A 165 -9.80 -7.15 21.08
C THR A 165 -9.44 -7.94 19.82
N ASP A 166 -9.18 -9.25 19.97
CA ASP A 166 -8.86 -10.12 18.84
C ASP A 166 -10.06 -10.27 17.88
N PRO A 167 -9.96 -9.81 16.61
CA PRO A 167 -11.07 -9.86 15.66
C PRO A 167 -11.44 -11.28 15.21
N THR A 168 -10.65 -12.29 15.53
CA THR A 168 -11.02 -13.70 15.23
C THR A 168 -12.15 -14.20 16.13
N ALA A 169 -12.30 -13.64 17.32
CA ALA A 169 -13.26 -14.09 18.35
C ALA A 169 -14.14 -12.97 18.90
N SER A 170 -13.84 -11.70 18.63
CA SER A 170 -14.53 -10.57 19.26
C SER A 170 -15.95 -10.36 18.73
N ALA A 171 -16.86 -10.01 19.65
CA ALA A 171 -18.23 -9.57 19.32
C ALA A 171 -18.26 -8.18 18.67
N THR A 172 -17.21 -7.36 18.86
CA THR A 172 -17.08 -6.02 18.27
C THR A 172 -16.45 -6.03 16.89
N ARG A 173 -16.19 -7.23 16.34
CA ARG A 173 -15.63 -7.42 15.01
C ARG A 173 -16.48 -6.77 13.93
N SER A 174 -15.83 -5.99 13.06
CA SER A 174 -16.41 -5.37 11.88
C SER A 174 -15.73 -5.85 10.62
N THR A 175 -16.43 -5.75 9.48
CA THR A 175 -15.88 -6.01 8.16
C THR A 175 -15.48 -4.67 7.51
N TYR A 176 -14.28 -4.61 6.97
CA TYR A 176 -13.76 -3.41 6.32
C TYR A 176 -14.34 -3.24 4.91
N SER A 177 -14.93 -2.09 4.66
CA SER A 177 -15.51 -1.72 3.35
C SER A 177 -15.07 -0.34 2.85
N SER A 178 -14.58 0.52 3.74
CA SER A 178 -14.14 1.88 3.43
C SER A 178 -13.13 2.38 4.47
N PRO A 179 -12.36 3.45 4.16
CA PRO A 179 -11.40 4.03 5.10
C PRO A 179 -12.03 4.38 6.45
N ILE A 180 -11.30 4.09 7.52
CA ILE A 180 -11.73 4.31 8.92
C ILE A 180 -11.21 5.66 9.38
N THR A 181 -12.09 6.49 9.98
CA THR A 181 -11.70 7.77 10.58
C THR A 181 -11.56 7.61 12.09
N LEU A 182 -10.34 7.76 12.60
CA LEU A 182 -10.03 7.77 14.03
C LEU A 182 -10.11 9.20 14.58
N ARG A 183 -10.67 9.36 15.78
CA ARG A 183 -10.80 10.66 16.49
C ARG A 183 -10.14 10.67 17.86
N GLY A 184 -9.46 9.61 18.24
CA GLY A 184 -8.81 9.45 19.54
C GLY A 184 -7.83 8.29 19.51
N THR A 185 -7.13 8.09 20.60
CA THR A 185 -6.24 6.94 20.78
C THR A 185 -7.01 5.64 20.58
N THR A 186 -6.53 4.80 19.65
CA THR A 186 -7.22 3.61 19.18
C THR A 186 -6.22 2.47 19.02
N THR A 187 -6.58 1.28 19.47
CA THR A 187 -5.88 0.04 19.16
C THR A 187 -6.68 -0.73 18.11
N LEU A 188 -6.20 -0.69 16.87
CA LEU A 188 -6.74 -1.46 15.76
C LEU A 188 -6.10 -2.84 15.78
N GLN A 189 -6.91 -3.91 15.80
CA GLN A 189 -6.49 -5.24 15.42
C GLN A 189 -7.22 -5.67 14.16
N ALA A 190 -6.50 -6.28 13.21
CA ALA A 190 -7.08 -6.66 11.93
C ALA A 190 -6.39 -7.89 11.34
N TYR A 191 -7.17 -8.66 10.57
CA TYR A 191 -6.67 -9.76 9.73
C TYR A 191 -7.45 -9.81 8.41
N ALA A 192 -6.90 -10.51 7.44
CA ALA A 192 -7.55 -10.74 6.17
C ALA A 192 -7.75 -12.25 5.95
N GLU A 193 -8.86 -12.63 5.33
CA GLU A 193 -9.20 -14.02 5.02
C GLU A 193 -9.60 -14.17 3.55
N ALA A 194 -9.09 -15.19 2.86
CA ALA A 194 -9.46 -15.54 1.51
C ALA A 194 -9.58 -17.06 1.39
N ALA A 195 -10.69 -17.57 0.82
CA ALA A 195 -10.95 -18.99 0.63
C ALA A 195 -10.74 -19.86 1.89
N GLY A 196 -11.10 -19.33 3.06
CA GLY A 196 -10.95 -20.02 4.34
C GLY A 196 -9.53 -20.02 4.92
N VAL A 197 -8.58 -19.29 4.32
CA VAL A 197 -7.23 -19.14 4.85
C VAL A 197 -7.04 -17.70 5.34
N ALA A 198 -6.72 -17.56 6.63
CA ALA A 198 -6.55 -16.25 7.28
C ALA A 198 -5.06 -15.87 7.38
N SER A 199 -4.79 -14.56 7.32
CA SER A 199 -3.50 -13.99 7.72
C SER A 199 -3.35 -13.99 9.23
N ASP A 200 -2.12 -13.71 9.70
CA ASP A 200 -1.91 -13.36 11.11
C ASP A 200 -2.68 -12.06 11.44
N VAL A 201 -3.10 -11.97 12.72
CA VAL A 201 -3.69 -10.73 13.25
C VAL A 201 -2.58 -9.69 13.43
N GLN A 202 -2.79 -8.51 12.86
CA GLN A 202 -1.91 -7.37 13.06
C GLN A 202 -2.49 -6.41 14.09
N THR A 203 -1.62 -5.85 14.93
CA THR A 203 -1.99 -4.83 15.94
C THR A 203 -1.33 -3.51 15.58
N HIS A 204 -2.13 -2.43 15.51
CA HIS A 204 -1.69 -1.08 15.23
C HIS A 204 -2.22 -0.14 16.32
N VAL A 205 -1.32 0.53 17.02
CA VAL A 205 -1.67 1.53 18.03
C VAL A 205 -1.55 2.92 17.42
N TYR A 206 -2.64 3.67 17.44
CA TYR A 206 -2.70 5.06 17.03
C TYR A 206 -2.90 5.91 18.28
N THR A 207 -1.94 6.78 18.58
CA THR A 207 -1.98 7.65 19.74
C THR A 207 -2.42 9.05 19.34
N TYR A 208 -3.50 9.53 19.90
CA TYR A 208 -3.93 10.91 19.71
C TYR A 208 -3.30 11.81 20.76
N GLU A 209 -2.56 12.83 20.32
CA GLU A 209 -1.99 13.89 21.14
C GLU A 209 -2.60 15.23 20.70
N PRO A 210 -3.62 15.74 21.43
CA PRO A 210 -4.21 17.02 21.07
C PRO A 210 -3.16 18.14 21.11
N PRO A 211 -3.27 19.16 20.23
CA PRO A 211 -2.41 20.32 20.30
C PRO A 211 -2.47 20.97 21.70
N GLN A 212 -1.29 21.21 22.30
CA GLN A 212 -1.21 21.89 23.58
C GLN A 212 -1.53 23.38 23.37
N THR A 213 -2.61 23.86 24.00
CA THR A 213 -2.89 25.29 24.09
C THR A 213 -2.18 25.85 25.30
N THR A 214 -1.09 26.56 25.08
CA THR A 214 -0.48 27.35 26.16
C THR A 214 -1.25 28.67 26.28
N PRO A 215 -1.91 28.94 27.39
CA PRO A 215 -2.57 30.23 27.57
C PRO A 215 -1.52 31.34 27.57
N ILE A 216 -1.67 32.32 26.67
CA ILE A 216 -0.84 33.53 26.66
C ILE A 216 -1.52 34.53 27.58
N THR A 217 -0.89 34.83 28.71
CA THR A 217 -1.34 35.93 29.58
C THR A 217 -0.72 37.25 29.07
N LEU A 218 -1.54 38.11 28.52
CA LEU A 218 -1.13 39.46 28.17
C LEU A 218 -1.35 40.35 29.42
N THR A 219 -0.26 40.81 30.01
CA THR A 219 -0.29 41.79 31.09
C THR A 219 -0.09 43.20 30.47
N PHE A 220 -1.12 44.00 30.51
CA PHE A 220 -1.02 45.40 30.13
C PHE A 220 -0.55 46.22 31.36
N LEU A 221 0.63 46.75 31.29
CA LEU A 221 1.10 47.74 32.24
C LEU A 221 0.50 49.11 31.82
N ARG A 222 -0.36 49.67 32.68
CA ARG A 222 -0.87 51.03 32.48
C ARG A 222 0.26 51.98 32.83
N PRO A 223 0.63 52.95 31.96
CA PRO A 223 1.53 54.03 32.37
C PRO A 223 0.93 54.84 33.48
N ASP A 224 1.76 55.34 34.43
CA ASP A 224 1.32 56.07 35.59
C ASP A 224 0.73 57.47 35.27
N ASP A 225 0.77 57.88 34.02
CA ASP A 225 0.41 59.21 33.50
C ASP A 225 -0.93 59.22 32.71
N TRP A 226 -1.80 58.25 32.91
CA TRP A 226 -3.15 58.20 32.33
C TRP A 226 -4.22 58.41 33.42
#